data_ccfcc2d53228c2451a579cce0357a883
#
_entry.id   ccfcc2d53228c2451a579cce0357a883
#
_cell.length_a   1.000
_cell.length_b   1.000
_cell.length_c   1.000
_cell.angle_alpha   90.00
_cell.angle_beta   90.00
_cell.angle_gamma   90.00
#
_symmetry.space_group_name_H-M   'P 1'
#
loop_
_entity.id
_entity.type
_entity.pdbx_description
1 polymer ?
#
loop_
_entity_poly.entity_id
_entity_poly.type
_entity_poly.pdbx_seq_one_letter_code
_entity_poly.pdbx_strand_id
1 'polypeptide(L)'
;MNEEASILLAPLLSLVGENVYLQALIPLILGIVAGWIFNNIIITNLKKLASKTTLVIDDHLFSLLQGPLFNSILLVGLSGSILILAPPEPYLGISFSIIQTFAIVIWVMFLLTSNRIMLTAIARNENRVKAVHNQTLPLFLNLINIFIVVMAVYFIFSAWHIDMTAWLASAGIVGIAVGFAAKDTLANLFSGVFIMADAPYKIGDYVVLDTLERGEITHIGIRSTRMLTRGDVEITIPNSVMGNTKIINESGGPHEKFRCAIAVGVAYGSDIDLVRNILVNIAIAEETVCVDPEPRVRFRVFGASSLDFELLVWIDKPMLRGRVVDILNTEIYHQFRDNNVEIPYSKQDLYIKELPAKE
;
A
#
# COMPACT_ATOMS: atom_id res chain seq x y z
N MET A 1 12.77 34.14 33.55
CA MET A 1 14.05 34.11 32.81
C MET A 1 14.91 33.09 33.50
N ASN A 2 15.43 32.09 32.80
CA ASN A 2 16.35 31.14 33.44
C ASN A 2 17.56 31.89 33.97
N GLU A 3 18.03 31.57 35.18
CA GLU A 3 19.21 32.22 35.81
C GLU A 3 20.41 32.30 34.86
N GLU A 4 20.60 31.30 34.00
CA GLU A 4 21.66 31.26 32.99
C GLU A 4 21.56 32.39 31.94
N ALA A 5 20.36 32.74 31.48
CA ALA A 5 20.18 33.83 30.50
C ALA A 5 20.43 35.19 31.14
N SER A 6 20.14 35.36 32.44
CA SER A 6 20.42 36.59 33.17
C SER A 6 21.94 36.78 33.42
N ILE A 7 22.68 35.70 33.65
CA ILE A 7 24.13 35.69 33.83
C ILE A 7 24.84 36.05 32.51
N LEU A 8 24.36 35.56 31.37
CA LEU A 8 24.94 35.84 30.06
C LEU A 8 24.72 37.28 29.59
N LEU A 9 23.58 37.89 29.93
CA LEU A 9 23.25 39.27 29.56
C LEU A 9 23.75 40.31 30.58
N ALA A 10 24.06 39.91 31.83
CA ALA A 10 24.51 40.82 32.90
C ALA A 10 25.66 41.74 32.51
N PRO A 11 26.76 41.29 31.83
CA PRO A 11 27.84 42.15 31.43
C PRO A 11 27.43 43.18 30.36
N LEU A 12 26.50 42.82 29.48
CA LEU A 12 25.99 43.75 28.45
C LEU A 12 24.99 44.76 29.03
N LEU A 13 24.17 44.32 29.99
CA LEU A 13 23.22 45.16 30.68
C LEU A 13 23.93 46.25 31.56
N SER A 14 25.08 45.89 32.17
CA SER A 14 25.86 46.82 33.00
C SER A 14 26.54 47.92 32.18
N LEU A 15 26.78 47.77 30.89
CA LEU A 15 27.37 48.77 30.00
C LEU A 15 26.45 49.97 29.74
N VAL A 16 25.12 49.81 29.89
CA VAL A 16 24.11 50.78 29.48
C VAL A 16 23.54 51.55 30.68
N GLY A 17 24.03 51.26 31.90
CA GLY A 17 23.58 51.90 33.13
C GLY A 17 22.24 51.38 33.65
N GLU A 18 21.64 52.04 34.65
CA GLU A 18 20.44 51.56 35.37
C GLU A 18 19.11 51.81 34.64
N ASN A 19 19.14 52.35 33.43
CA ASN A 19 17.91 52.68 32.70
C ASN A 19 17.31 51.42 32.06
N VAL A 20 16.19 50.91 32.62
CA VAL A 20 15.48 49.70 32.20
C VAL A 20 15.06 49.75 30.72
N TYR A 21 14.70 50.92 30.18
CA TYR A 21 14.31 51.04 28.77
C TYR A 21 15.50 50.86 27.83
N LEU A 22 16.68 51.36 28.20
CA LEU A 22 17.91 51.12 27.43
C LEU A 22 18.38 49.67 27.53
N GLN A 23 18.24 49.04 28.69
CA GLN A 23 18.55 47.65 28.89
C GLN A 23 17.62 46.75 28.06
N ALA A 24 16.33 47.06 27.91
CA ALA A 24 15.37 46.32 27.10
C ALA A 24 15.66 46.38 25.59
N LEU A 25 16.37 47.39 25.10
CA LEU A 25 16.79 47.49 23.71
C LEU A 25 17.88 46.46 23.34
N ILE A 26 18.67 46.00 24.31
CA ILE A 26 19.79 45.08 24.07
C ILE A 26 19.32 43.75 23.45
N PRO A 27 18.36 42.98 24.02
CA PRO A 27 17.89 41.74 23.42
C PRO A 27 17.25 41.97 22.04
N LEU A 28 16.57 43.09 21.83
CA LEU A 28 15.98 43.42 20.53
C LEU A 28 17.06 43.62 19.46
N ILE A 29 18.08 44.42 19.77
CA ILE A 29 19.21 44.66 18.86
C ILE A 29 19.98 43.37 18.61
N LEU A 30 20.24 42.57 19.65
CA LEU A 30 20.87 41.26 19.51
C LEU A 30 20.04 40.33 18.64
N GLY A 31 18.71 40.33 18.78
CA GLY A 31 17.81 39.56 17.94
C GLY A 31 17.87 39.97 16.46
N ILE A 32 17.89 41.26 16.19
CA ILE A 32 18.03 41.81 14.83
C ILE A 32 19.39 41.41 14.23
N VAL A 33 20.48 41.62 14.96
CA VAL A 33 21.83 41.31 14.50
C VAL A 33 22.01 39.83 14.32
N ALA A 34 21.57 39.00 15.26
CA ALA A 34 21.62 37.55 15.16
C ALA A 34 20.78 37.03 13.98
N GLY A 35 19.58 37.56 13.79
CA GLY A 35 18.72 37.23 12.65
C GLY A 35 19.35 37.60 11.32
N TRP A 36 20.00 38.78 11.24
CA TRP A 36 20.71 39.20 10.04
C TRP A 36 21.93 38.31 9.74
N ILE A 37 22.74 37.99 10.76
CA ILE A 37 23.88 37.05 10.64
C ILE A 37 23.41 35.68 10.19
N PHE A 38 22.37 35.13 10.83
CA PHE A 38 21.79 33.85 10.49
C PHE A 38 21.33 33.84 9.04
N ASN A 39 20.61 34.86 8.62
CA ASN A 39 20.08 34.96 7.26
C ASN A 39 21.20 35.05 6.21
N ASN A 40 22.19 35.95 6.43
CA ASN A 40 23.22 36.20 5.42
C ASN A 40 24.35 35.18 5.40
N ILE A 41 24.66 34.55 6.53
CA ILE A 41 25.77 33.59 6.62
C ILE A 41 25.27 32.18 6.54
N ILE A 42 24.34 31.79 7.40
CA ILE A 42 23.93 30.34 7.49
C ILE A 42 23.07 29.96 6.31
N ILE A 43 22.04 30.73 6.02
CA ILE A 43 21.11 30.40 4.93
C ILE A 43 21.80 30.52 3.56
N THR A 44 22.67 31.52 3.38
CA THR A 44 23.42 31.65 2.12
C THR A 44 24.38 30.48 1.89
N ASN A 45 25.03 29.99 2.94
CA ASN A 45 25.90 28.82 2.86
C ASN A 45 25.10 27.51 2.65
N LEU A 46 23.94 27.36 3.28
CA LEU A 46 23.04 26.24 3.05
C LEU A 46 22.51 26.24 1.61
N LYS A 47 22.15 27.38 1.04
CA LYS A 47 21.78 27.50 -0.38
C LYS A 47 22.92 27.09 -1.32
N LYS A 48 24.16 27.48 -1.03
CA LYS A 48 25.33 27.06 -1.81
C LYS A 48 25.60 25.55 -1.70
N LEU A 49 25.28 24.94 -0.57
CA LEU A 49 25.37 23.48 -0.39
C LEU A 49 24.24 22.75 -1.12
N ALA A 50 23.02 23.28 -1.05
CA ALA A 50 21.85 22.73 -1.72
C ALA A 50 21.94 22.83 -3.25
N SER A 51 22.56 23.88 -3.80
CA SER A 51 22.76 24.03 -5.25
C SER A 51 23.71 22.98 -5.84
N LYS A 52 24.42 22.20 -5.01
CA LYS A 52 25.20 21.04 -5.43
C LYS A 52 24.38 19.74 -5.50
N THR A 53 23.15 19.76 -4.97
CA THR A 53 22.22 18.63 -5.06
C THR A 53 21.32 18.82 -6.28
N THR A 54 20.96 17.72 -6.95
CA THR A 54 20.17 17.72 -8.19
C THR A 54 18.67 18.00 -7.99
N LEU A 55 18.25 18.38 -6.79
CA LEU A 55 16.85 18.58 -6.44
C LEU A 55 16.50 20.08 -6.49
N VAL A 56 15.79 20.49 -7.54
CA VAL A 56 15.27 21.86 -7.75
C VAL A 56 14.38 22.36 -6.61
N ILE A 57 13.88 21.45 -5.77
CA ILE A 57 13.00 21.73 -4.62
C ILE A 57 13.75 22.46 -3.49
N ASP A 58 15.04 22.12 -3.30
CA ASP A 58 15.82 22.57 -2.16
C ASP A 58 16.01 24.09 -2.15
N ASP A 59 16.31 24.71 -3.28
CA ASP A 59 16.57 26.14 -3.39
C ASP A 59 15.35 27.01 -3.03
N HIS A 60 14.14 26.57 -3.44
CA HIS A 60 12.90 27.28 -3.14
C HIS A 60 12.50 27.15 -1.66
N LEU A 61 12.65 25.95 -1.07
CA LEU A 61 12.35 25.74 0.35
C LEU A 61 13.29 26.51 1.26
N PHE A 62 14.59 26.53 0.97
CA PHE A 62 15.56 27.33 1.74
C PHE A 62 15.30 28.83 1.63
N SER A 63 14.83 29.30 0.46
CA SER A 63 14.47 30.71 0.31
C SER A 63 13.23 31.11 1.12
N LEU A 64 12.24 30.22 1.21
CA LEU A 64 11.04 30.42 2.00
C LEU A 64 11.30 30.34 3.51
N LEU A 65 12.27 29.53 3.95
CA LEU A 65 12.61 29.37 5.36
C LEU A 65 13.31 30.58 5.95
N GLN A 66 13.91 31.45 5.11
CA GLN A 66 14.59 32.67 5.55
C GLN A 66 13.71 33.58 6.40
N GLY A 67 12.49 33.87 5.92
CA GLY A 67 11.54 34.75 6.60
C GLY A 67 11.14 34.23 7.99
N PRO A 68 10.61 33.02 8.11
CA PRO A 68 10.23 32.43 9.39
C PRO A 68 11.38 32.39 10.41
N LEU A 69 12.58 31.98 9.99
CA LEU A 69 13.72 31.91 10.91
C LEU A 69 14.17 33.28 11.38
N PHE A 70 14.30 34.28 10.48
CA PHE A 70 14.62 35.66 10.86
C PHE A 70 13.59 36.20 11.83
N ASN A 71 12.30 36.07 11.52
CA ASN A 71 11.22 36.56 12.37
C ASN A 71 11.19 35.85 13.73
N SER A 72 11.48 34.52 13.76
CA SER A 72 11.55 33.78 15.03
C SER A 72 12.66 34.28 15.93
N ILE A 73 13.85 34.57 15.38
CA ILE A 73 14.98 35.16 16.15
C ILE A 73 14.62 36.55 16.65
N LEU A 74 13.96 37.35 15.80
CA LEU A 74 13.49 38.67 16.19
C LEU A 74 12.46 38.61 17.34
N LEU A 75 11.48 37.69 17.25
CA LEU A 75 10.46 37.50 18.29
C LEU A 75 11.08 37.00 19.60
N VAL A 76 12.14 36.18 19.56
CA VAL A 76 12.91 35.79 20.76
C VAL A 76 13.58 37.02 21.38
N GLY A 77 14.20 37.87 20.57
CA GLY A 77 14.77 39.13 21.04
C GLY A 77 13.72 40.04 21.67
N LEU A 78 12.55 40.18 21.03
CA LEU A 78 11.42 40.92 21.56
C LEU A 78 10.89 40.37 22.89
N SER A 79 10.80 39.04 22.99
CA SER A 79 10.43 38.38 24.25
C SER A 79 11.42 38.70 25.37
N GLY A 80 12.71 38.68 25.07
CA GLY A 80 13.75 39.10 26.03
C GLY A 80 13.61 40.58 26.47
N SER A 81 13.26 41.48 25.55
CA SER A 81 12.99 42.88 25.86
C SER A 81 11.80 43.06 26.80
N ILE A 82 10.71 42.35 26.57
CA ILE A 82 9.51 42.37 27.41
C ILE A 82 9.81 41.82 28.82
N LEU A 83 10.64 40.77 28.93
CA LEU A 83 11.06 40.27 30.23
C LEU A 83 11.87 41.26 31.05
N ILE A 84 12.72 42.10 30.41
CA ILE A 84 13.49 43.13 31.08
C ILE A 84 12.60 44.30 31.51
N LEU A 85 11.64 44.69 30.64
CA LEU A 85 10.67 45.74 30.97
C LEU A 85 9.73 45.33 32.12
N ALA A 86 9.55 44.03 32.30
CA ALA A 86 8.71 43.44 33.37
C ALA A 86 7.37 44.17 33.59
N PRO A 87 6.53 44.34 32.54
CA PRO A 87 5.24 45.01 32.73
C PRO A 87 4.39 44.24 33.76
N PRO A 88 3.53 44.91 34.52
CA PRO A 88 2.69 44.24 35.51
C PRO A 88 1.71 43.28 34.83
N GLU A 89 1.34 42.21 35.55
CA GLU A 89 0.24 41.32 35.11
C GLU A 89 -1.08 42.14 35.03
N PRO A 90 -1.95 41.87 34.01
CA PRO A 90 -1.91 40.80 33.02
C PRO A 90 -1.15 41.15 31.71
N TYR A 91 -0.54 42.33 31.60
CA TYR A 91 0.09 42.81 30.37
C TYR A 91 1.28 41.93 29.93
N LEU A 92 2.02 41.37 30.91
CA LEU A 92 3.12 40.46 30.62
C LEU A 92 2.62 39.20 29.87
N GLY A 93 1.59 38.56 30.43
CA GLY A 93 0.98 37.37 29.83
C GLY A 93 0.40 37.63 28.42
N ILE A 94 -0.34 38.77 28.28
CA ILE A 94 -0.91 39.17 26.99
C ILE A 94 0.18 39.41 25.96
N SER A 95 1.29 40.06 26.31
CA SER A 95 2.40 40.31 25.40
C SER A 95 3.02 39.02 24.87
N PHE A 96 3.22 38.02 25.73
CA PHE A 96 3.71 36.72 25.31
C PHE A 96 2.71 35.97 24.41
N SER A 97 1.42 35.99 24.72
CA SER A 97 0.38 35.40 23.90
C SER A 97 0.33 36.00 22.50
N ILE A 98 0.51 37.32 22.39
CA ILE A 98 0.62 38.02 21.11
C ILE A 98 1.85 37.55 20.32
N ILE A 99 3.04 37.53 20.95
CA ILE A 99 4.29 37.11 20.30
C ILE A 99 4.17 35.67 19.80
N GLN A 100 3.64 34.79 20.64
CA GLN A 100 3.41 33.38 20.27
C GLN A 100 2.42 33.25 19.10
N THR A 101 1.36 34.08 19.09
CA THR A 101 0.41 34.08 17.98
C THR A 101 1.08 34.50 16.67
N PHE A 102 1.90 35.56 16.69
CA PHE A 102 2.68 35.99 15.52
C PHE A 102 3.64 34.89 15.06
N ALA A 103 4.35 34.22 15.98
CA ALA A 103 5.24 33.11 15.67
C ALA A 103 4.48 31.95 14.98
N ILE A 104 3.33 31.58 15.54
CA ILE A 104 2.47 30.50 14.95
C ILE A 104 2.02 30.88 13.55
N VAL A 105 1.51 32.13 13.35
CA VAL A 105 1.04 32.57 12.03
C VAL A 105 2.16 32.57 10.99
N ILE A 106 3.36 32.99 11.33
CA ILE A 106 4.54 33.00 10.44
C ILE A 106 4.87 31.55 10.01
N TRP A 107 4.91 30.62 10.97
CA TRP A 107 5.20 29.23 10.67
C TRP A 107 4.09 28.55 9.89
N VAL A 108 2.82 28.86 10.15
CA VAL A 108 1.67 28.36 9.39
C VAL A 108 1.74 28.81 7.94
N MET A 109 2.02 30.10 7.68
CA MET A 109 2.18 30.61 6.31
C MET A 109 3.31 29.90 5.57
N PHE A 110 4.42 29.65 6.26
CA PHE A 110 5.52 28.87 5.72
C PHE A 110 5.09 27.44 5.39
N LEU A 111 4.41 26.74 6.31
CA LEU A 111 3.97 25.35 6.11
C LEU A 111 2.98 25.23 4.97
N LEU A 112 1.99 26.13 4.86
CA LEU A 112 1.02 26.14 3.77
C LEU A 112 1.69 26.37 2.41
N THR A 113 2.64 27.29 2.35
CA THR A 113 3.38 27.59 1.10
C THR A 113 4.30 26.44 0.73
N SER A 114 5.03 25.88 1.70
CA SER A 114 5.92 24.74 1.52
C SER A 114 5.16 23.49 1.08
N ASN A 115 4.00 23.22 1.71
CA ASN A 115 3.12 22.11 1.33
C ASN A 115 2.74 22.20 -0.15
N ARG A 116 2.30 23.38 -0.61
CA ARG A 116 1.93 23.61 -2.00
C ARG A 116 3.10 23.35 -2.96
N ILE A 117 4.29 23.88 -2.64
CA ILE A 117 5.48 23.70 -3.49
C ILE A 117 5.91 22.25 -3.55
N MET A 118 6.00 21.58 -2.39
CA MET A 118 6.42 20.19 -2.29
C MET A 118 5.49 19.26 -3.06
N LEU A 119 4.17 19.35 -2.83
CA LEU A 119 3.20 18.49 -3.51
C LEU A 119 3.13 18.76 -5.01
N THR A 120 3.24 20.03 -5.43
CA THR A 120 3.27 20.36 -6.86
C THR A 120 4.53 19.85 -7.54
N ALA A 121 5.67 19.87 -6.86
CA ALA A 121 6.92 19.33 -7.38
C ALA A 121 6.89 17.80 -7.47
N ILE A 122 6.28 17.12 -6.50
CA ILE A 122 6.05 15.66 -6.53
C ILE A 122 5.12 15.30 -7.69
N ALA A 123 4.02 16.06 -7.88
CA ALA A 123 3.05 15.80 -8.94
C ALA A 123 3.62 15.99 -10.36
N ARG A 124 4.63 16.86 -10.53
CA ARG A 124 5.31 17.06 -11.81
C ARG A 124 6.28 15.93 -12.17
N ASN A 125 6.69 15.11 -11.20
CA ASN A 125 7.65 14.03 -11.40
C ASN A 125 6.91 12.67 -11.42
N GLU A 126 6.21 12.38 -12.50
CA GLU A 126 5.33 11.22 -12.70
C GLU A 126 6.01 9.86 -12.42
N ASN A 127 7.34 9.80 -12.51
CA ASN A 127 8.10 8.55 -12.33
C ASN A 127 8.37 8.18 -10.87
N ARG A 128 8.17 9.07 -9.90
CA ARG A 128 8.53 8.80 -8.49
C ARG A 128 7.36 8.40 -7.59
N VAL A 129 6.18 9.01 -7.76
CA VAL A 129 5.03 8.71 -6.89
C VAL A 129 3.74 8.66 -7.71
N LYS A 130 3.31 7.47 -8.09
CA LYS A 130 2.07 7.26 -8.86
C LYS A 130 0.78 7.69 -8.14
N ALA A 131 0.83 7.92 -6.82
CA ALA A 131 -0.34 8.29 -6.02
C ALA A 131 -0.70 9.79 -6.12
N VAL A 132 0.29 10.66 -6.39
CA VAL A 132 0.09 12.12 -6.47
C VAL A 132 0.13 12.54 -7.94
N HIS A 133 -1.04 12.54 -8.56
CA HIS A 133 -1.25 13.00 -9.94
C HIS A 133 -1.92 14.38 -9.93
N ASN A 134 -1.94 15.07 -11.06
CA ASN A 134 -2.65 16.33 -11.21
C ASN A 134 -4.11 16.28 -10.77
N GLN A 135 -4.78 15.11 -10.88
CA GLN A 135 -6.16 14.91 -10.45
C GLN A 135 -6.30 14.72 -8.94
N THR A 136 -5.33 14.13 -8.26
CA THR A 136 -5.35 13.88 -6.80
C THR A 136 -4.65 14.96 -5.98
N LEU A 137 -3.84 15.80 -6.62
CA LEU A 137 -3.09 16.89 -5.98
C LEU A 137 -3.97 17.81 -5.12
N PRO A 138 -5.15 18.31 -5.59
CA PRO A 138 -6.00 19.18 -4.77
C PRO A 138 -6.50 18.51 -3.48
N LEU A 139 -6.73 17.19 -3.53
CA LEU A 139 -7.18 16.44 -2.35
C LEU A 139 -6.11 16.41 -1.27
N PHE A 140 -4.86 16.08 -1.63
CA PHE A 140 -3.74 16.07 -0.68
C PHE A 140 -3.43 17.45 -0.15
N LEU A 141 -3.45 18.48 -1.02
CA LEU A 141 -3.27 19.88 -0.61
C LEU A 141 -4.31 20.29 0.44
N ASN A 142 -5.59 20.02 0.17
CA ASN A 142 -6.67 20.42 1.07
C ASN A 142 -6.60 19.66 2.41
N LEU A 143 -6.32 18.34 2.40
CA LEU A 143 -6.19 17.57 3.62
C LEU A 143 -5.07 18.08 4.52
N ILE A 144 -3.88 18.31 3.96
CA ILE A 144 -2.73 18.79 4.72
C ILE A 144 -2.97 20.23 5.18
N ASN A 145 -3.56 21.08 4.33
CA ASN A 145 -3.87 22.48 4.71
C ASN A 145 -4.90 22.53 5.84
N ILE A 146 -5.96 21.71 5.80
CA ILE A 146 -6.95 21.60 6.88
C ILE A 146 -6.24 21.19 8.19
N PHE A 147 -5.37 20.18 8.13
CA PHE A 147 -4.61 19.72 9.29
C PHE A 147 -3.71 20.85 9.87
N ILE A 148 -2.98 21.56 9.01
CA ILE A 148 -2.13 22.69 9.42
C ILE A 148 -2.97 23.78 10.11
N VAL A 149 -4.13 24.14 9.53
CA VAL A 149 -5.01 25.20 10.08
C VAL A 149 -5.61 24.77 11.42
N VAL A 150 -6.08 23.50 11.54
CA VAL A 150 -6.61 22.96 12.78
C VAL A 150 -5.56 22.98 13.90
N MET A 151 -4.33 22.56 13.59
CA MET A 151 -3.20 22.63 14.54
C MET A 151 -2.84 24.06 14.91
N ALA A 152 -2.88 24.98 13.94
CA ALA A 152 -2.63 26.40 14.20
C ALA A 152 -3.64 27.00 15.17
N VAL A 153 -4.92 26.72 14.97
CA VAL A 153 -6.00 27.16 15.88
C VAL A 153 -5.76 26.61 17.28
N TYR A 154 -5.45 25.33 17.40
CA TYR A 154 -5.12 24.71 18.70
C TYR A 154 -3.96 25.43 19.40
N PHE A 155 -2.84 25.66 18.72
CA PHE A 155 -1.68 26.31 19.32
C PHE A 155 -1.94 27.79 19.66
N ILE A 156 -2.74 28.52 18.87
CA ILE A 156 -3.13 29.90 19.17
C ILE A 156 -3.95 29.93 20.46
N PHE A 157 -4.99 29.10 20.59
CA PHE A 157 -5.79 29.05 21.81
C PHE A 157 -4.97 28.60 23.03
N SER A 158 -4.05 27.66 22.85
CA SER A 158 -3.11 27.25 23.90
C SER A 158 -2.19 28.39 24.33
N ALA A 159 -1.71 29.24 23.39
CA ALA A 159 -0.90 30.41 23.68
C ALA A 159 -1.67 31.49 24.50
N TRP A 160 -2.99 31.50 24.38
CA TRP A 160 -3.87 32.36 25.16
C TRP A 160 -4.38 31.72 26.46
N HIS A 161 -3.84 30.54 26.82
CA HIS A 161 -4.22 29.75 27.99
C HIS A 161 -5.73 29.41 28.05
N ILE A 162 -6.36 29.29 26.86
CA ILE A 162 -7.76 28.88 26.73
C ILE A 162 -7.83 27.36 26.82
N ASP A 163 -8.69 26.85 27.71
CA ASP A 163 -8.90 25.44 27.85
C ASP A 163 -9.57 24.84 26.60
N MET A 164 -8.81 23.98 25.91
CA MET A 164 -9.22 23.32 24.67
C MET A 164 -9.73 21.90 24.89
N THR A 165 -9.91 21.47 26.13
CA THR A 165 -10.29 20.07 26.46
C THR A 165 -11.60 19.67 25.78
N ALA A 166 -12.63 20.51 25.85
CA ALA A 166 -13.92 20.22 25.21
C ALA A 166 -13.82 20.19 23.67
N TRP A 167 -12.99 21.08 23.11
CA TRP A 167 -12.74 21.11 21.66
C TRP A 167 -11.99 19.86 21.20
N LEU A 168 -10.94 19.43 21.92
CA LEU A 168 -10.19 18.20 21.63
C LEU A 168 -11.08 16.96 21.74
N ALA A 169 -11.97 16.91 22.76
CA ALA A 169 -12.93 15.83 22.88
C ALA A 169 -13.86 15.76 21.66
N SER A 170 -14.39 16.90 21.24
CA SER A 170 -15.25 17.01 20.05
C SER A 170 -14.50 16.63 18.76
N ALA A 171 -13.27 17.12 18.60
CA ALA A 171 -12.40 16.78 17.47
C ALA A 171 -12.06 15.29 17.46
N GLY A 172 -11.89 14.67 18.64
CA GLY A 172 -11.71 13.23 18.80
C GLY A 172 -12.90 12.42 18.26
N ILE A 173 -14.12 12.83 18.58
CA ILE A 173 -15.35 12.19 18.05
C ILE A 173 -15.40 12.30 16.52
N VAL A 174 -15.13 13.49 15.98
CA VAL A 174 -15.05 13.70 14.52
C VAL A 174 -13.94 12.83 13.92
N GLY A 175 -12.78 12.73 14.57
CA GLY A 175 -11.68 11.88 14.15
C GLY A 175 -12.07 10.40 14.06
N ILE A 176 -12.82 9.90 15.06
CA ILE A 176 -13.36 8.54 15.04
C ILE A 176 -14.31 8.34 13.86
N ALA A 177 -15.24 9.26 13.62
CA ALA A 177 -16.18 9.19 12.51
C ALA A 177 -15.45 9.17 11.14
N VAL A 178 -14.44 10.04 10.96
CA VAL A 178 -13.61 10.06 9.76
C VAL A 178 -12.79 8.77 9.63
N GLY A 179 -12.27 8.23 10.74
CA GLY A 179 -11.54 6.96 10.77
C GLY A 179 -12.41 5.79 10.31
N PHE A 180 -13.66 5.72 10.78
CA PHE A 180 -14.62 4.71 10.31
C PHE A 180 -14.95 4.87 8.81
N ALA A 181 -15.14 6.09 8.35
CA ALA A 181 -15.38 6.35 6.92
C ALA A 181 -14.18 5.98 6.03
N ALA A 182 -12.95 6.10 6.54
CA ALA A 182 -11.72 5.76 5.82
C ALA A 182 -11.29 4.29 5.96
N LYS A 183 -11.96 3.49 6.82
CA LYS A 183 -11.57 2.12 7.18
C LYS A 183 -11.28 1.23 5.98
N ASP A 184 -12.18 1.19 5.01
CA ASP A 184 -12.04 0.31 3.84
C ASP A 184 -10.90 0.75 2.92
N THR A 185 -10.65 2.04 2.81
CA THR A 185 -9.52 2.57 2.05
C THR A 185 -8.19 2.17 2.69
N LEU A 186 -8.09 2.33 4.01
CA LEU A 186 -6.91 1.92 4.79
C LEU A 186 -6.70 0.40 4.73
N ALA A 187 -7.77 -0.39 4.86
CA ALA A 187 -7.70 -1.84 4.75
C ALA A 187 -7.12 -2.28 3.40
N ASN A 188 -7.56 -1.66 2.29
CA ASN A 188 -7.02 -1.95 0.97
C ASN A 188 -5.54 -1.59 0.83
N LEU A 189 -5.11 -0.46 1.39
CA LEU A 189 -3.71 -0.02 1.38
C LEU A 189 -2.82 -0.99 2.17
N PHE A 190 -3.22 -1.33 3.41
CA PHE A 190 -2.46 -2.25 4.24
C PHE A 190 -2.39 -3.64 3.63
N SER A 191 -3.51 -4.18 3.15
CA SER A 191 -3.52 -5.47 2.44
C SER A 191 -2.62 -5.44 1.22
N GLY A 192 -2.61 -4.35 0.44
CA GLY A 192 -1.72 -4.19 -0.70
C GLY A 192 -0.24 -4.21 -0.31
N VAL A 193 0.14 -3.54 0.78
CA VAL A 193 1.51 -3.57 1.31
C VAL A 193 1.90 -4.99 1.75
N PHE A 194 1.02 -5.70 2.48
CA PHE A 194 1.27 -7.09 2.89
C PHE A 194 1.38 -8.04 1.70
N ILE A 195 0.50 -7.91 0.70
CA ILE A 195 0.58 -8.72 -0.52
C ILE A 195 1.92 -8.51 -1.24
N MET A 196 2.42 -7.27 -1.29
CA MET A 196 3.72 -6.96 -1.90
C MET A 196 4.90 -7.46 -1.06
N ALA A 197 4.78 -7.46 0.28
CA ALA A 197 5.84 -7.87 1.18
C ALA A 197 5.95 -9.40 1.29
N ASP A 198 4.83 -10.10 1.50
CA ASP A 198 4.79 -11.55 1.68
C ASP A 198 4.72 -12.32 0.36
N ALA A 199 4.28 -11.64 -0.71
CA ALA A 199 4.16 -12.18 -2.06
C ALA A 199 3.47 -13.56 -2.13
N PRO A 200 2.24 -13.73 -1.57
CA PRO A 200 1.52 -15.00 -1.62
C PRO A 200 1.20 -15.43 -3.05
N TYR A 201 1.21 -14.49 -3.97
CA TYR A 201 1.17 -14.65 -5.42
C TYR A 201 1.96 -13.52 -6.09
N LYS A 202 2.38 -13.75 -7.32
CA LYS A 202 3.16 -12.82 -8.15
C LYS A 202 2.42 -12.52 -9.46
N ILE A 203 2.86 -11.48 -10.16
CA ILE A 203 2.38 -11.22 -11.53
C ILE A 203 2.80 -12.40 -12.41
N GLY A 204 1.84 -12.93 -13.16
CA GLY A 204 1.99 -14.15 -13.97
C GLY A 204 1.49 -15.42 -13.30
N ASP A 205 1.27 -15.42 -11.97
CA ASP A 205 0.71 -16.58 -11.27
C ASP A 205 -0.77 -16.78 -11.63
N TYR A 206 -1.16 -18.05 -11.73
CA TYR A 206 -2.53 -18.45 -11.97
C TYR A 206 -3.19 -18.83 -10.65
N VAL A 207 -4.22 -18.05 -10.26
CA VAL A 207 -4.89 -18.20 -8.96
C VAL A 207 -6.36 -18.54 -9.09
N VAL A 208 -6.87 -19.21 -8.06
CA VAL A 208 -8.31 -19.50 -7.89
C VAL A 208 -8.75 -18.90 -6.56
N LEU A 209 -9.81 -18.12 -6.59
CA LEU A 209 -10.42 -17.50 -5.42
C LEU A 209 -11.54 -18.37 -4.85
N ASP A 210 -11.96 -18.09 -3.61
CA ASP A 210 -13.09 -18.80 -2.98
C ASP A 210 -14.40 -18.63 -3.76
N THR A 211 -14.55 -17.55 -4.50
CA THR A 211 -15.68 -17.26 -5.41
C THR A 211 -15.64 -18.07 -6.70
N LEU A 212 -14.65 -18.98 -6.84
CA LEU A 212 -14.38 -19.83 -8.00
C LEU A 212 -13.89 -19.07 -9.25
N GLU A 213 -13.68 -17.77 -9.15
CA GLU A 213 -13.00 -17.02 -10.20
C GLU A 213 -11.56 -17.49 -10.32
N ARG A 214 -11.14 -17.68 -11.55
CA ARG A 214 -9.85 -18.29 -11.88
C ARG A 214 -9.18 -17.52 -13.01
N GLY A 215 -7.93 -17.13 -12.81
CA GLY A 215 -7.19 -16.37 -13.82
C GLY A 215 -5.75 -16.09 -13.46
N GLU A 216 -5.06 -15.44 -14.39
CA GLU A 216 -3.69 -15.01 -14.26
C GLU A 216 -3.63 -13.60 -13.62
N ILE A 217 -2.74 -13.41 -12.66
CA ILE A 217 -2.49 -12.10 -12.05
C ILE A 217 -1.72 -11.23 -13.04
N THR A 218 -2.34 -10.17 -13.55
CA THR A 218 -1.73 -9.25 -14.53
C THR A 218 -1.09 -8.03 -13.87
N HIS A 219 -1.62 -7.59 -12.72
CA HIS A 219 -1.12 -6.41 -12.02
C HIS A 219 -1.42 -6.47 -10.53
N ILE A 220 -0.44 -6.05 -9.72
CA ILE A 220 -0.59 -5.86 -8.27
C ILE A 220 -0.36 -4.38 -7.98
N GLY A 221 -1.45 -3.67 -7.66
CA GLY A 221 -1.41 -2.26 -7.28
C GLY A 221 -1.49 -2.08 -5.76
N ILE A 222 -1.31 -0.85 -5.31
CA ILE A 222 -1.35 -0.52 -3.87
C ILE A 222 -2.76 -0.72 -3.26
N ARG A 223 -3.84 -0.61 -4.05
CA ARG A 223 -5.23 -0.71 -3.60
C ARG A 223 -5.95 -1.93 -4.16
N SER A 224 -5.56 -2.42 -5.32
CA SER A 224 -6.27 -3.50 -6.02
C SER A 224 -5.31 -4.36 -6.81
N THR A 225 -5.66 -5.63 -6.93
CA THR A 225 -5.01 -6.62 -7.80
C THR A 225 -5.90 -6.84 -9.02
N ARG A 226 -5.30 -7.02 -10.20
CA ARG A 226 -6.02 -7.34 -11.45
C ARG A 226 -5.72 -8.77 -11.87
N MET A 227 -6.74 -9.44 -12.30
CA MET A 227 -6.70 -10.81 -12.75
C MET A 227 -7.36 -10.93 -14.12
N LEU A 228 -6.72 -11.61 -15.06
CA LEU A 228 -7.25 -11.93 -16.38
C LEU A 228 -7.81 -13.36 -16.37
N THR A 229 -9.09 -13.50 -16.62
CA THR A 229 -9.75 -14.80 -16.71
C THR A 229 -9.50 -15.46 -18.08
N ARG A 230 -9.87 -16.75 -18.20
CA ARG A 230 -9.77 -17.50 -19.48
C ARG A 230 -10.67 -16.95 -20.58
N GLY A 231 -11.68 -16.16 -20.24
CA GLY A 231 -12.57 -15.49 -21.20
C GLY A 231 -12.09 -14.10 -21.61
N ASP A 232 -10.80 -13.78 -21.38
CA ASP A 232 -10.17 -12.47 -21.65
C ASP A 232 -10.87 -11.30 -20.92
N VAL A 233 -11.48 -11.59 -19.78
CA VAL A 233 -12.11 -10.57 -18.92
C VAL A 233 -11.14 -10.21 -17.79
N GLU A 234 -10.79 -8.91 -17.69
CA GLU A 234 -10.02 -8.39 -16.58
C GLU A 234 -10.94 -8.14 -15.38
N ILE A 235 -10.63 -8.77 -14.25
CA ILE A 235 -11.30 -8.55 -12.97
C ILE A 235 -10.39 -7.71 -12.09
N THR A 236 -10.91 -6.59 -11.57
CA THR A 236 -10.21 -5.76 -10.58
C THR A 236 -10.75 -6.08 -9.20
N ILE A 237 -9.90 -6.60 -8.34
CA ILE A 237 -10.24 -7.07 -6.99
C ILE A 237 -9.59 -6.16 -5.96
N PRO A 238 -10.34 -5.57 -5.01
CA PRO A 238 -9.78 -4.81 -3.91
C PRO A 238 -8.80 -5.67 -3.08
N ASN A 239 -7.65 -5.11 -2.69
CA ASN A 239 -6.64 -5.85 -1.95
C ASN A 239 -7.14 -6.34 -0.58
N SER A 240 -8.09 -5.64 0.05
CA SER A 240 -8.72 -6.09 1.28
C SER A 240 -9.50 -7.41 1.10
N VAL A 241 -10.08 -7.65 -0.08
CA VAL A 241 -10.72 -8.92 -0.43
C VAL A 241 -9.65 -9.98 -0.61
N MET A 242 -8.62 -9.70 -1.42
CA MET A 242 -7.50 -10.63 -1.64
C MET A 242 -6.80 -11.02 -0.34
N GLY A 243 -6.59 -10.08 0.58
CA GLY A 243 -5.93 -10.34 1.86
C GLY A 243 -6.76 -11.15 2.87
N ASN A 244 -8.08 -11.18 2.71
CA ASN A 244 -8.99 -11.88 3.63
C ASN A 244 -9.59 -13.18 3.05
N THR A 245 -9.33 -13.47 1.77
CA THR A 245 -9.87 -14.62 1.05
C THR A 245 -8.82 -15.73 0.98
N LYS A 246 -9.25 -17.00 1.00
CA LYS A 246 -8.39 -18.12 0.68
C LYS A 246 -8.03 -18.05 -0.81
N ILE A 247 -6.73 -18.03 -1.10
CA ILE A 247 -6.20 -18.02 -2.45
C ILE A 247 -5.53 -19.38 -2.71
N ILE A 248 -5.93 -20.05 -3.77
CA ILE A 248 -5.23 -21.24 -4.27
C ILE A 248 -4.33 -20.77 -5.41
N ASN A 249 -3.03 -20.70 -5.15
CA ASN A 249 -2.04 -20.37 -6.17
C ASN A 249 -1.61 -21.67 -6.89
N GLU A 250 -2.09 -21.84 -8.13
CA GLU A 250 -1.80 -23.03 -8.93
C GLU A 250 -0.39 -23.00 -9.54
N SER A 251 0.27 -21.84 -9.56
CA SER A 251 1.66 -21.65 -10.01
C SER A 251 2.66 -21.56 -8.85
N GLY A 252 2.19 -21.44 -7.61
CA GLY A 252 3.01 -21.18 -6.41
C GLY A 252 3.58 -22.41 -5.72
N GLY A 253 3.54 -23.59 -6.33
CA GLY A 253 4.11 -24.83 -5.78
C GLY A 253 5.65 -24.83 -5.83
N PRO A 254 6.30 -25.90 -5.28
CA PRO A 254 7.75 -26.07 -5.36
C PRO A 254 8.27 -26.16 -6.80
N HIS A 255 7.39 -26.48 -7.73
CA HIS A 255 7.61 -26.41 -9.17
C HIS A 255 6.45 -25.64 -9.78
N GLU A 256 6.71 -24.79 -10.76
CA GLU A 256 5.68 -24.03 -11.49
C GLU A 256 4.72 -24.93 -12.29
N LYS A 257 5.07 -26.23 -12.39
CA LYS A 257 4.32 -27.24 -13.15
C LYS A 257 3.02 -27.61 -12.45
N PHE A 258 1.94 -27.56 -13.20
CA PHE A 258 0.61 -27.92 -12.72
C PHE A 258 0.27 -29.37 -13.06
N ARG A 259 -0.23 -30.13 -12.07
CA ARG A 259 -0.65 -31.53 -12.27
C ARG A 259 -2.11 -31.61 -12.70
N CYS A 260 -2.34 -32.16 -13.88
CA CYS A 260 -3.65 -32.54 -14.35
C CYS A 260 -3.92 -34.04 -14.00
N ALA A 261 -5.14 -34.33 -13.59
CA ALA A 261 -5.63 -35.66 -13.37
C ALA A 261 -6.80 -35.93 -14.35
N ILE A 262 -6.68 -36.96 -15.15
CA ILE A 262 -7.66 -37.35 -16.15
C ILE A 262 -8.23 -38.69 -15.74
N ALA A 263 -9.53 -38.70 -15.42
CA ALA A 263 -10.26 -39.91 -15.05
C ALA A 263 -10.63 -40.71 -16.30
N VAL A 264 -10.33 -42.00 -16.31
CA VAL A 264 -10.58 -42.90 -17.42
C VAL A 264 -11.18 -44.21 -16.89
N GLY A 265 -12.34 -44.60 -17.40
CA GLY A 265 -12.99 -45.87 -17.06
C GLY A 265 -12.92 -46.87 -18.21
N VAL A 266 -12.56 -48.14 -17.91
CA VAL A 266 -12.58 -49.24 -18.88
C VAL A 266 -13.46 -50.39 -18.38
N ALA A 267 -13.95 -51.24 -19.27
CA ALA A 267 -14.84 -52.35 -18.92
C ALA A 267 -14.12 -53.37 -18.02
N TYR A 268 -14.88 -54.06 -17.17
CA TYR A 268 -14.41 -55.22 -16.46
C TYR A 268 -13.96 -56.32 -17.46
N GLY A 269 -12.81 -56.90 -17.19
CA GLY A 269 -12.17 -57.90 -18.09
C GLY A 269 -11.11 -57.28 -19.01
N SER A 270 -10.97 -55.95 -19.03
CA SER A 270 -9.86 -55.29 -19.75
C SER A 270 -8.51 -55.63 -19.11
N ASP A 271 -7.47 -55.78 -19.95
CA ASP A 271 -6.10 -55.97 -19.47
C ASP A 271 -5.57 -54.65 -18.86
N ILE A 272 -5.33 -54.70 -17.55
CA ILE A 272 -4.89 -53.51 -16.75
C ILE A 272 -3.53 -53.00 -17.22
N ASP A 273 -2.61 -53.90 -17.58
CA ASP A 273 -1.26 -53.50 -17.97
C ASP A 273 -1.24 -52.91 -19.39
N LEU A 274 -2.07 -53.45 -20.30
CA LEU A 274 -2.29 -52.84 -21.60
C LEU A 274 -2.86 -51.41 -21.48
N VAL A 275 -3.89 -51.22 -20.65
CA VAL A 275 -4.49 -49.91 -20.41
C VAL A 275 -3.46 -48.92 -19.85
N ARG A 276 -2.64 -49.32 -18.88
CA ARG A 276 -1.56 -48.47 -18.33
C ARG A 276 -0.56 -48.06 -19.39
N ASN A 277 -0.11 -49.02 -20.20
CA ASN A 277 0.88 -48.74 -21.26
C ASN A 277 0.33 -47.80 -22.31
N ILE A 278 -0.92 -47.95 -22.73
CA ILE A 278 -1.57 -47.02 -23.66
C ILE A 278 -1.61 -45.61 -23.08
N LEU A 279 -2.11 -45.44 -21.86
CA LEU A 279 -2.25 -44.13 -21.23
C LEU A 279 -0.91 -43.44 -21.02
N VAL A 280 0.14 -44.19 -20.60
CA VAL A 280 1.49 -43.63 -20.43
C VAL A 280 2.07 -43.20 -21.78
N ASN A 281 1.94 -44.03 -22.82
CA ASN A 281 2.48 -43.71 -24.15
C ASN A 281 1.81 -42.49 -24.76
N ILE A 282 0.49 -42.32 -24.61
CA ILE A 282 -0.24 -41.13 -25.04
C ILE A 282 0.32 -39.90 -24.35
N ALA A 283 0.52 -39.97 -23.04
CA ALA A 283 1.01 -38.83 -22.27
C ALA A 283 2.46 -38.46 -22.64
N ILE A 284 3.32 -39.43 -22.93
CA ILE A 284 4.72 -39.17 -23.37
C ILE A 284 4.76 -38.60 -24.78
N ALA A 285 3.83 -38.97 -25.64
CA ALA A 285 3.77 -38.51 -27.03
C ALA A 285 3.27 -37.05 -27.15
N GLU A 286 2.60 -36.53 -26.15
CA GLU A 286 2.05 -35.16 -26.15
C GLU A 286 3.10 -34.13 -25.73
N GLU A 287 3.44 -33.25 -26.64
CA GLU A 287 4.51 -32.22 -26.46
C GLU A 287 4.24 -31.25 -25.30
N THR A 288 2.97 -31.02 -24.96
CA THR A 288 2.58 -30.11 -23.88
C THR A 288 2.65 -30.71 -22.49
N VAL A 289 2.91 -32.02 -22.41
CA VAL A 289 3.10 -32.77 -21.16
C VAL A 289 4.58 -32.75 -20.78
N CYS A 290 4.87 -32.42 -19.54
CA CYS A 290 6.24 -32.39 -19.03
C CYS A 290 6.83 -33.81 -18.95
N VAL A 291 8.10 -33.94 -19.33
CA VAL A 291 8.86 -35.19 -19.19
C VAL A 291 9.22 -35.46 -17.71
N ASP A 292 9.48 -34.40 -16.96
CA ASP A 292 9.77 -34.46 -15.53
C ASP A 292 8.84 -33.47 -14.78
N PRO A 293 8.03 -33.94 -13.83
CA PRO A 293 7.82 -35.34 -13.40
C PRO A 293 7.16 -36.22 -14.48
N GLU A 294 7.56 -37.48 -14.52
CA GLU A 294 7.03 -38.44 -15.48
C GLU A 294 5.51 -38.64 -15.33
N PRO A 295 4.77 -38.80 -16.44
CA PRO A 295 3.37 -39.20 -16.42
C PRO A 295 3.16 -40.54 -15.67
N ARG A 296 2.07 -40.62 -14.90
CA ARG A 296 1.79 -41.79 -14.07
C ARG A 296 0.33 -42.20 -14.22
N VAL A 297 0.09 -43.50 -14.25
CA VAL A 297 -1.26 -44.05 -14.23
C VAL A 297 -1.52 -44.72 -12.89
N ARG A 298 -2.67 -44.41 -12.30
CA ARG A 298 -3.16 -45.05 -11.07
C ARG A 298 -4.49 -45.71 -11.31
N PHE A 299 -4.60 -46.99 -10.95
CA PHE A 299 -5.88 -47.64 -10.81
C PHE A 299 -6.48 -47.20 -9.46
N ARG A 300 -7.63 -46.60 -9.49
CA ARG A 300 -8.20 -45.95 -8.30
C ARG A 300 -9.28 -46.76 -7.63
N VAL A 301 -10.27 -47.20 -8.39
CA VAL A 301 -11.50 -47.79 -7.86
C VAL A 301 -12.01 -48.85 -8.80
N PHE A 302 -12.60 -49.94 -8.22
CA PHE A 302 -13.52 -50.83 -8.90
C PHE A 302 -14.89 -50.15 -8.91
N GLY A 303 -15.23 -49.49 -10.01
CA GLY A 303 -16.48 -48.75 -10.17
C GLY A 303 -17.67 -49.68 -10.38
N ALA A 304 -18.90 -49.14 -10.35
CA ALA A 304 -20.13 -49.92 -10.52
C ALA A 304 -20.20 -50.63 -11.89
N SER A 305 -19.59 -50.08 -12.92
CA SER A 305 -19.59 -50.64 -14.29
C SER A 305 -18.22 -50.54 -14.97
N SER A 306 -17.21 -50.01 -14.29
CA SER A 306 -15.88 -49.75 -14.86
C SER A 306 -14.75 -50.04 -13.89
N LEU A 307 -13.55 -50.27 -14.44
CA LEU A 307 -12.28 -50.14 -13.73
C LEU A 307 -11.79 -48.73 -13.91
N ASP A 308 -11.71 -47.97 -12.81
CA ASP A 308 -11.43 -46.54 -12.87
C ASP A 308 -9.95 -46.25 -12.67
N PHE A 309 -9.36 -45.69 -13.71
CA PHE A 309 -7.97 -45.20 -13.74
C PHE A 309 -7.89 -43.68 -13.70
N GLU A 310 -6.75 -43.22 -13.31
CA GLU A 310 -6.42 -41.79 -13.35
C GLU A 310 -5.04 -41.62 -13.99
N LEU A 311 -5.00 -40.91 -15.12
CA LEU A 311 -3.77 -40.50 -15.77
C LEU A 311 -3.34 -39.16 -15.16
N LEU A 312 -2.18 -39.13 -14.53
CA LEU A 312 -1.57 -37.99 -13.90
C LEU A 312 -0.47 -37.44 -14.82
N VAL A 313 -0.65 -36.22 -15.31
CA VAL A 313 0.32 -35.54 -16.17
C VAL A 313 0.66 -34.19 -15.59
N TRP A 314 1.84 -33.68 -15.84
CA TRP A 314 2.27 -32.31 -15.45
C TRP A 314 2.39 -31.45 -16.70
N ILE A 315 1.94 -30.22 -16.59
CA ILE A 315 1.98 -29.21 -17.65
C ILE A 315 2.67 -27.96 -17.14
N ASP A 316 3.33 -27.21 -18.01
CA ASP A 316 4.10 -26.03 -17.61
C ASP A 316 3.24 -24.89 -17.06
N LYS A 317 2.03 -24.72 -17.61
CA LYS A 317 1.15 -23.61 -17.22
C LYS A 317 -0.27 -24.08 -16.92
N PRO A 318 -0.85 -23.68 -15.76
CA PRO A 318 -2.22 -24.07 -15.39
C PRO A 318 -3.29 -23.66 -16.41
N MET A 319 -3.08 -22.56 -17.12
CA MET A 319 -4.02 -22.09 -18.16
C MET A 319 -4.18 -23.08 -19.32
N LEU A 320 -3.19 -23.91 -19.61
CA LEU A 320 -3.21 -24.91 -20.68
C LEU A 320 -4.04 -26.15 -20.32
N ARG A 321 -4.43 -26.33 -19.04
CA ARG A 321 -5.14 -27.53 -18.54
C ARG A 321 -6.29 -27.97 -19.44
N GLY A 322 -7.17 -27.02 -19.84
CA GLY A 322 -8.34 -27.40 -20.66
C GLY A 322 -7.97 -27.95 -22.03
N ARG A 323 -6.98 -27.36 -22.69
CA ARG A 323 -6.51 -27.79 -24.00
C ARG A 323 -5.83 -29.17 -23.92
N VAL A 324 -4.96 -29.36 -22.93
CA VAL A 324 -4.25 -30.63 -22.75
C VAL A 324 -5.22 -31.77 -22.40
N VAL A 325 -6.21 -31.52 -21.54
CA VAL A 325 -7.24 -32.48 -21.19
C VAL A 325 -8.07 -32.89 -22.41
N ASP A 326 -8.41 -31.96 -23.28
CA ASP A 326 -9.14 -32.22 -24.53
C ASP A 326 -8.31 -33.10 -25.49
N ILE A 327 -7.05 -32.74 -25.73
CA ILE A 327 -6.13 -33.49 -26.60
C ILE A 327 -5.96 -34.92 -26.06
N LEU A 328 -5.66 -35.07 -24.76
CA LEU A 328 -5.42 -36.39 -24.16
C LEU A 328 -6.69 -37.27 -24.17
N ASN A 329 -7.87 -36.69 -23.85
CA ASN A 329 -9.13 -37.45 -23.91
C ASN A 329 -9.44 -37.93 -25.31
N THR A 330 -9.19 -37.09 -26.32
CA THR A 330 -9.40 -37.45 -27.72
C THR A 330 -8.48 -38.60 -28.12
N GLU A 331 -7.20 -38.50 -27.79
CA GLU A 331 -6.22 -39.54 -28.13
C GLU A 331 -6.49 -40.84 -27.35
N ILE A 332 -6.86 -40.75 -26.06
CA ILE A 332 -7.28 -41.93 -25.27
C ILE A 332 -8.43 -42.67 -25.95
N TYR A 333 -9.46 -41.91 -26.42
CA TYR A 333 -10.59 -42.53 -27.11
C TYR A 333 -10.19 -43.25 -28.39
N HIS A 334 -9.29 -42.66 -29.21
CA HIS A 334 -8.79 -43.28 -30.44
C HIS A 334 -7.95 -44.52 -30.14
N GLN A 335 -7.00 -44.43 -29.23
CA GLN A 335 -6.11 -45.56 -28.89
C GLN A 335 -6.86 -46.71 -28.22
N PHE A 336 -7.88 -46.44 -27.41
CA PHE A 336 -8.73 -47.49 -26.83
C PHE A 336 -9.52 -48.25 -27.90
N ARG A 337 -10.10 -47.53 -28.86
CA ARG A 337 -10.79 -48.11 -30.00
C ARG A 337 -9.84 -49.02 -30.81
N ASP A 338 -8.65 -48.53 -31.13
CA ASP A 338 -7.70 -49.22 -32.00
C ASP A 338 -7.06 -50.43 -31.32
N ASN A 339 -7.01 -50.46 -29.98
CA ASN A 339 -6.54 -51.61 -29.18
C ASN A 339 -7.67 -52.49 -28.60
N ASN A 340 -8.92 -52.30 -29.03
CA ASN A 340 -10.09 -53.00 -28.55
C ASN A 340 -10.30 -52.94 -27.04
N VAL A 341 -9.97 -51.82 -26.41
CA VAL A 341 -10.28 -51.51 -25.01
C VAL A 341 -11.68 -50.92 -24.93
N GLU A 342 -12.62 -51.64 -24.30
CA GLU A 342 -14.01 -51.19 -24.18
C GLU A 342 -14.17 -50.08 -23.15
N ILE A 343 -14.80 -48.95 -23.53
CA ILE A 343 -15.31 -47.91 -22.61
C ILE A 343 -16.75 -48.35 -22.26
N PRO A 344 -17.04 -48.72 -21.01
CA PRO A 344 -18.30 -49.33 -20.67
C PRO A 344 -19.44 -48.33 -20.59
N TYR A 345 -20.62 -48.73 -21.06
CA TYR A 345 -21.87 -48.12 -20.66
C TYR A 345 -22.25 -48.56 -19.24
N SER A 346 -23.21 -47.87 -18.60
CA SER A 346 -23.76 -48.34 -17.33
C SER A 346 -24.39 -49.71 -17.48
N LYS A 347 -23.88 -50.72 -16.75
CA LYS A 347 -24.38 -52.08 -16.73
C LYS A 347 -25.27 -52.26 -15.51
N GLN A 348 -26.45 -52.88 -15.71
CA GLN A 348 -27.41 -53.18 -14.66
C GLN A 348 -27.93 -54.60 -14.80
N ASP A 349 -27.93 -55.34 -13.70
CA ASP A 349 -28.61 -56.61 -13.61
C ASP A 349 -30.10 -56.36 -13.28
N LEU A 350 -31.00 -56.75 -14.20
CA LEU A 350 -32.44 -56.58 -14.01
C LEU A 350 -33.04 -57.88 -13.47
N TYR A 351 -33.59 -57.84 -12.28
CA TYR A 351 -34.31 -58.95 -11.67
C TYR A 351 -35.81 -58.71 -11.91
N ILE A 352 -36.37 -59.38 -12.96
CA ILE A 352 -37.78 -59.31 -13.35
C ILE A 352 -38.57 -60.28 -12.52
N LYS A 353 -39.32 -59.84 -11.55
CA LYS A 353 -40.18 -60.67 -10.70
C LYS A 353 -41.47 -61.11 -11.42
N GLU A 354 -42.06 -60.26 -12.22
CA GLU A 354 -43.28 -60.58 -13.00
C GLU A 354 -43.20 -59.82 -14.32
N LEU A 355 -43.54 -60.51 -15.41
CA LEU A 355 -43.74 -59.91 -16.73
C LEU A 355 -45.22 -59.63 -16.90
N PRO A 356 -45.63 -58.44 -17.42
CA PRO A 356 -47.00 -58.19 -17.75
C PRO A 356 -47.48 -59.27 -18.79
N ALA A 357 -48.69 -59.79 -18.56
CA ALA A 357 -49.29 -60.75 -19.49
C ALA A 357 -49.38 -60.14 -20.88
N LYS A 358 -48.96 -60.84 -21.92
CA LYS A 358 -49.18 -60.42 -23.29
C LYS A 358 -50.70 -60.44 -23.54
N GLU A 359 -51.30 -59.28 -23.85
CA GLU A 359 -52.61 -59.17 -24.39
C GLU A 359 -52.70 -59.83 -25.74
#